data_4258cdfef0951c679f7aec702a99a2e6
#
_entry.id   4258cdfef0951c679f7aec702a99a2e6
#
_cell.length_a   1.000
_cell.length_b   1.000
_cell.length_c   1.000
_cell.angle_alpha   90.00
_cell.angle_beta   90.00
_cell.angle_gamma   90.00
#
_symmetry.space_group_name_H-M   'P 1'
#
loop_
_entity.id
_entity.type
_entity.pdbx_description
1 polymer ?
#
loop_
_entity_poly.entity_id
_entity_poly.type
_entity_poly.pdbx_seq_one_letter_code
_entity_poly.pdbx_strand_id
1 'polypeptide(L)'
;MEEEFKINVYKIMGTSTPAGRMSEDGEPAGDTIQKLILENWDEYEKISIHFEGVVQMTRPFVDEGFAKVLETKSLDEFNQKLHFPDSNDGIVKSLNDAVKLRLKIIKTREEREQQV
;
A
#
# COMPACT_ATOMS: atom_id res chain seq x y z
N MET A 1 -19.51 -1.78 -12.78
CA MET A 1 -18.22 -1.79 -12.05
C MET A 1 -17.29 -2.83 -12.68
N GLU A 2 -16.07 -2.45 -13.00
CA GLU A 2 -15.07 -3.37 -13.50
C GLU A 2 -14.67 -4.35 -12.39
N GLU A 3 -14.34 -5.57 -12.77
CA GLU A 3 -14.02 -6.61 -11.78
C GLU A 3 -12.70 -6.40 -11.08
N GLU A 4 -11.63 -6.09 -11.85
CA GLU A 4 -10.29 -6.06 -11.29
C GLU A 4 -9.43 -4.97 -11.91
N PHE A 5 -8.73 -4.23 -11.05
CA PHE A 5 -7.68 -3.30 -11.46
C PHE A 5 -6.35 -3.89 -11.04
N LYS A 6 -5.42 -3.98 -11.98
CA LYS A 6 -4.09 -4.57 -11.70
C LYS A 6 -3.04 -3.48 -11.59
N ILE A 7 -2.27 -3.54 -10.50
CA ILE A 7 -1.13 -2.66 -10.27
C ILE A 7 0.13 -3.52 -10.35
N ASN A 8 1.04 -3.17 -11.27
CA ASN A 8 2.32 -3.86 -11.38
C ASN A 8 3.40 -2.96 -10.80
N VAL A 9 3.83 -3.26 -9.58
CA VAL A 9 4.75 -2.41 -8.83
C VAL A 9 6.08 -2.22 -9.55
N TYR A 10 6.64 -3.31 -10.07
CA TYR A 10 7.91 -3.25 -10.79
C TYR A 10 7.85 -2.31 -12.00
N LYS A 11 6.79 -2.42 -12.79
CA LYS A 11 6.63 -1.58 -13.98
C LYS A 11 6.47 -0.11 -13.63
N ILE A 12 5.70 0.17 -12.58
CA ILE A 12 5.45 1.56 -12.15
C ILE A 12 6.71 2.18 -11.57
N MET A 13 7.39 1.44 -10.70
CA MET A 13 8.57 1.96 -10.00
C MET A 13 9.83 1.94 -10.86
N GLY A 14 9.92 1.05 -11.84
CA GLY A 14 11.09 0.94 -12.70
C GLY A 14 12.33 0.39 -12.00
N THR A 15 12.15 -0.28 -10.86
CA THR A 15 13.27 -0.84 -10.09
C THR A 15 12.81 -2.09 -9.35
N SER A 16 13.76 -3.00 -9.11
CA SER A 16 13.50 -4.19 -8.30
C SER A 16 13.54 -3.90 -6.79
N THR A 17 13.93 -2.69 -6.40
CA THR A 17 14.06 -2.30 -4.99
C THR A 17 13.33 -0.95 -4.74
N PRO A 18 11.99 -0.93 -4.87
CA PRO A 18 11.23 0.32 -4.67
C PRO A 18 11.51 0.94 -3.31
N ALA A 19 11.61 2.27 -3.29
CA ALA A 19 11.98 3.02 -2.09
C ALA A 19 11.31 4.39 -2.06
N GLY A 20 11.23 4.98 -0.85
CA GLY A 20 10.80 6.36 -0.66
C GLY A 20 9.31 6.56 -0.55
N ARG A 21 8.94 7.63 0.16
CA ARG A 21 7.53 7.97 0.39
C ARG A 21 6.95 8.85 -0.70
N MET A 22 7.67 9.90 -1.05
CA MET A 22 7.11 10.95 -1.92
C MET A 22 7.87 11.01 -3.24
N SER A 23 7.12 11.06 -4.32
CA SER A 23 7.69 11.20 -5.67
C SER A 23 8.41 12.54 -5.81
N GLU A 24 9.57 12.51 -6.51
CA GLU A 24 10.39 13.70 -6.75
C GLU A 24 10.91 13.68 -8.18
N ASP A 25 10.91 14.84 -8.82
CA ASP A 25 11.51 15.05 -10.14
C ASP A 25 11.07 14.00 -11.18
N GLY A 26 9.79 13.61 -11.12
CA GLY A 26 9.24 12.61 -12.03
C GLY A 26 9.52 11.17 -11.63
N GLU A 27 10.31 10.95 -10.58
CA GLU A 27 10.57 9.59 -10.08
C GLU A 27 9.43 9.15 -9.15
N PRO A 28 8.81 8.00 -9.42
CA PRO A 28 7.70 7.51 -8.58
C PRO A 28 8.18 7.01 -7.23
N ALA A 29 7.28 7.02 -6.26
CA ALA A 29 7.55 6.52 -4.92
C ALA A 29 6.29 5.89 -4.33
N GLY A 30 6.24 5.70 -3.01
CA GLY A 30 5.09 5.09 -2.35
C GLY A 30 3.79 5.85 -2.60
N ASP A 31 3.83 7.17 -2.63
CA ASP A 31 2.65 8.00 -2.89
C ASP A 31 2.03 7.71 -4.26
N THR A 32 2.83 7.32 -5.24
CA THR A 32 2.34 6.94 -6.57
C THR A 32 1.43 5.72 -6.48
N ILE A 33 1.86 4.70 -5.72
CA ILE A 33 1.07 3.48 -5.52
C ILE A 33 -0.20 3.78 -4.74
N GLN A 34 -0.10 4.55 -3.64
CA GLN A 34 -1.26 4.93 -2.83
C GLN A 34 -2.31 5.64 -3.67
N LYS A 35 -1.88 6.59 -4.48
CA LYS A 35 -2.78 7.34 -5.36
C LYS A 35 -3.53 6.43 -6.32
N LEU A 36 -2.82 5.48 -6.95
CA LEU A 36 -3.46 4.53 -7.85
C LEU A 36 -4.51 3.68 -7.13
N ILE A 37 -4.21 3.23 -5.92
CA ILE A 37 -5.14 2.43 -5.13
C ILE A 37 -6.40 3.25 -4.83
N LEU A 38 -6.23 4.45 -4.30
CA LEU A 38 -7.36 5.25 -3.85
C LEU A 38 -8.21 5.78 -5.02
N GLU A 39 -7.58 6.17 -6.12
CA GLU A 39 -8.31 6.66 -7.30
C GLU A 39 -9.17 5.58 -7.95
N ASN A 40 -8.80 4.32 -7.81
CA ASN A 40 -9.52 3.20 -8.42
C ASN A 40 -10.38 2.41 -7.44
N TRP A 41 -10.43 2.87 -6.18
CA TRP A 41 -11.11 2.14 -5.10
C TRP A 41 -12.57 1.84 -5.39
N ASP A 42 -13.33 2.85 -5.82
CA ASP A 42 -14.76 2.71 -6.03
C ASP A 42 -15.14 2.21 -7.43
N GLU A 43 -14.18 2.16 -8.36
CA GLU A 43 -14.42 1.77 -9.75
C GLU A 43 -14.28 0.28 -10.00
N TYR A 44 -13.60 -0.45 -9.09
CA TYR A 44 -13.31 -1.87 -9.27
C TYR A 44 -13.70 -2.65 -8.03
N GLU A 45 -14.11 -3.91 -8.23
CA GLU A 45 -14.45 -4.78 -7.10
C GLU A 45 -13.22 -5.17 -6.32
N LYS A 46 -12.11 -5.39 -7.03
CA LYS A 46 -10.84 -5.68 -6.36
C LYS A 46 -9.67 -5.02 -7.09
N ILE A 47 -8.63 -4.80 -6.32
CA ILE A 47 -7.37 -4.26 -6.82
C ILE A 47 -6.30 -5.31 -6.51
N SER A 48 -5.67 -5.84 -7.57
CA SER A 48 -4.63 -6.86 -7.44
C SER A 48 -3.28 -6.21 -7.61
N ILE A 49 -2.41 -6.40 -6.63
CA ILE A 49 -1.08 -5.79 -6.61
C ILE A 49 -0.05 -6.87 -6.86
N HIS A 50 0.68 -6.74 -7.97
CA HIS A 50 1.65 -7.71 -8.43
C HIS A 50 3.06 -7.23 -8.16
N PHE A 51 3.88 -8.11 -7.62
CA PHE A 51 5.26 -7.82 -7.22
C PHE A 51 6.31 -8.53 -8.07
N GLU A 52 5.92 -9.19 -9.16
CA GLU A 52 6.88 -9.87 -10.02
C GLU A 52 7.96 -8.87 -10.45
N GLY A 53 9.22 -9.25 -10.23
CA GLY A 53 10.37 -8.37 -10.49
C GLY A 53 10.84 -7.57 -9.28
N VAL A 54 10.03 -7.48 -8.24
CA VAL A 54 10.40 -6.78 -7.01
C VAL A 54 11.15 -7.74 -6.09
N VAL A 55 12.35 -7.36 -5.70
CA VAL A 55 13.20 -8.15 -4.81
C VAL A 55 13.05 -7.71 -3.36
N GLN A 56 13.01 -6.41 -3.13
CA GLN A 56 12.96 -5.84 -1.79
C GLN A 56 12.33 -4.45 -1.85
N MET A 57 11.64 -4.07 -0.79
CA MET A 57 11.01 -2.75 -0.67
C MET A 57 11.47 -2.10 0.64
N THR A 58 11.66 -0.78 0.65
CA THR A 58 11.96 -0.07 1.89
C THR A 58 10.70 0.10 2.72
N ARG A 59 10.87 0.24 4.04
CA ARG A 59 9.74 0.47 4.95
C ARG A 59 8.96 1.73 4.62
N PRO A 60 9.61 2.87 4.35
CA PRO A 60 8.86 4.08 3.96
C PRO A 60 8.01 3.89 2.71
N PHE A 61 8.52 3.15 1.72
CA PHE A 61 7.76 2.86 0.51
C PHE A 61 6.51 2.04 0.82
N VAL A 62 6.67 0.97 1.59
CA VAL A 62 5.55 0.06 1.93
C VAL A 62 4.50 0.78 2.76
N ASP A 63 4.93 1.57 3.73
CA ASP A 63 4.00 2.34 4.57
C ASP A 63 3.21 3.34 3.73
N GLU A 64 3.89 4.14 2.93
CA GLU A 64 3.25 5.18 2.13
C GLU A 64 2.33 4.58 1.06
N GLY A 65 2.80 3.53 0.39
CA GLY A 65 2.07 2.95 -0.74
C GLY A 65 0.87 2.11 -0.35
N PHE A 66 0.97 1.37 0.74
CA PHE A 66 -0.05 0.39 1.12
C PHE A 66 -0.66 0.65 2.48
N ALA A 67 0.15 0.77 3.52
CA ALA A 67 -0.38 0.87 4.89
C ALA A 67 -1.17 2.15 5.12
N LYS A 68 -0.79 3.26 4.52
CA LYS A 68 -1.50 4.53 4.68
C LYS A 68 -2.91 4.53 4.10
N VAL A 69 -3.25 3.55 3.29
CA VAL A 69 -4.65 3.36 2.84
C VAL A 69 -5.56 3.22 4.06
N LEU A 70 -5.05 2.68 5.16
CA LEU A 70 -5.79 2.51 6.42
C LEU A 70 -6.13 3.83 7.11
N GLU A 71 -5.55 4.96 6.68
CA GLU A 71 -5.95 6.28 7.19
C GLU A 71 -7.37 6.65 6.74
N THR A 72 -7.82 6.12 5.61
CA THR A 72 -9.14 6.45 5.04
C THR A 72 -10.06 5.23 4.86
N LYS A 73 -9.51 4.01 4.93
CA LYS A 73 -10.28 2.77 4.77
C LYS A 73 -10.07 1.89 5.98
N SER A 74 -11.09 1.12 6.36
CA SER A 74 -10.95 0.17 7.46
C SER A 74 -10.09 -1.02 7.05
N LEU A 75 -9.64 -1.79 8.05
CA LEU A 75 -8.89 -3.01 7.78
C LEU A 75 -9.74 -4.03 7.01
N ASP A 76 -11.03 -4.13 7.34
CA ASP A 76 -11.93 -5.02 6.60
C ASP A 76 -12.06 -4.61 5.14
N GLU A 77 -12.22 -3.32 4.87
CA GLU A 77 -12.26 -2.79 3.51
C GLU A 77 -10.95 -3.08 2.77
N PHE A 78 -9.83 -2.85 3.45
CA PHE A 78 -8.50 -3.12 2.90
C PHE A 78 -8.37 -4.59 2.48
N ASN A 79 -8.74 -5.50 3.37
CA ASN A 79 -8.62 -6.94 3.12
C ASN A 79 -9.56 -7.44 2.03
N GLN A 80 -10.73 -6.82 1.88
CA GLN A 80 -11.68 -7.19 0.84
C GLN A 80 -11.25 -6.66 -0.53
N LYS A 81 -10.70 -5.45 -0.57
CA LYS A 81 -10.36 -4.77 -1.82
C LYS A 81 -8.99 -5.15 -2.37
N LEU A 82 -7.97 -5.22 -1.51
CA LEU A 82 -6.60 -5.40 -1.96
C LEU A 82 -6.18 -6.88 -1.91
N HIS A 83 -5.63 -7.36 -3.00
CA HIS A 83 -5.14 -8.73 -3.14
C HIS A 83 -3.68 -8.70 -3.62
N PHE A 84 -2.89 -9.66 -3.13
CA PHE A 84 -1.46 -9.72 -3.40
C PHE A 84 -1.11 -11.12 -3.91
N PRO A 85 -1.54 -11.47 -5.14
CA PRO A 85 -1.54 -12.87 -5.60
C PRO A 85 -0.16 -13.49 -5.81
N ASP A 86 0.87 -12.69 -6.07
CA ASP A 86 2.21 -13.21 -6.34
C ASP A 86 3.25 -12.78 -5.32
N SER A 87 2.84 -12.42 -4.10
CA SER A 87 3.77 -12.02 -3.06
C SER A 87 4.49 -13.22 -2.46
N ASN A 88 5.81 -13.08 -2.25
CA ASN A 88 6.60 -14.09 -1.53
C ASN A 88 6.58 -13.80 -0.03
N ASP A 89 7.21 -14.68 0.76
CA ASP A 89 7.20 -14.56 2.22
C ASP A 89 7.80 -13.24 2.71
N GLY A 90 8.87 -12.75 2.09
CA GLY A 90 9.49 -11.48 2.48
C GLY A 90 8.59 -10.29 2.22
N ILE A 91 7.89 -10.29 1.10
CA ILE A 91 6.94 -9.23 0.74
C ILE A 91 5.73 -9.27 1.69
N VAL A 92 5.20 -10.47 1.96
CA VAL A 92 4.09 -10.65 2.90
C VAL A 92 4.47 -10.11 4.28
N LYS A 93 5.67 -10.43 4.75
CA LYS A 93 6.16 -9.94 6.03
C LYS A 93 6.25 -8.40 6.04
N SER A 94 6.81 -7.81 4.99
CA SER A 94 6.91 -6.36 4.87
C SER A 94 5.55 -5.68 4.92
N LEU A 95 4.56 -6.24 4.20
CA LEU A 95 3.20 -5.71 4.19
C LEU A 95 2.54 -5.84 5.57
N ASN A 96 2.65 -7.00 6.20
CA ASN A 96 2.06 -7.24 7.51
C ASN A 96 2.67 -6.33 8.58
N ASP A 97 3.99 -6.17 8.57
CA ASP A 97 4.66 -5.31 9.54
C ASP A 97 4.22 -3.85 9.39
N ALA A 98 4.11 -3.37 8.15
CA ALA A 98 3.68 -2.00 7.87
C ALA A 98 2.23 -1.77 8.29
N VAL A 99 1.34 -2.71 7.98
CA VAL A 99 -0.07 -2.62 8.37
C VAL A 99 -0.22 -2.59 9.88
N LYS A 100 0.47 -3.48 10.59
CA LYS A 100 0.42 -3.53 12.06
C LYS A 100 0.90 -2.22 12.68
N LEU A 101 2.00 -1.69 12.17
CA LEU A 101 2.54 -0.43 12.67
C LEU A 101 1.59 0.74 12.41
N ARG A 102 1.00 0.81 11.21
CA ARG A 102 0.06 1.88 10.87
C ARG A 102 -1.19 1.82 11.74
N LEU A 103 -1.73 0.64 11.98
CA LEU A 103 -2.87 0.47 12.85
C LEU A 103 -2.56 0.94 14.29
N LYS A 104 -1.35 0.64 14.76
CA LYS A 104 -0.91 1.09 16.09
C LYS A 104 -0.81 2.61 16.15
N ILE A 105 -0.26 3.24 15.10
CA ILE A 105 -0.14 4.69 15.03
C ILE A 105 -1.53 5.34 15.04
N ILE A 106 -2.46 4.81 14.26
CA ILE A 106 -3.83 5.33 14.18
C ILE A 106 -4.51 5.22 15.56
N LYS A 107 -4.40 4.05 16.19
CA LYS A 107 -5.00 3.82 17.51
C LYS A 107 -4.43 4.78 18.55
N THR A 108 -3.13 4.96 18.58
CA THR A 108 -2.47 5.87 19.51
C THR A 108 -2.94 7.31 19.31
N ARG A 109 -3.07 7.73 18.06
CA ARG A 109 -3.57 9.06 17.72
C ARG A 109 -5.00 9.27 18.23
N GLU A 110 -5.87 8.29 18.01
CA GLU A 110 -7.26 8.35 18.45
C GLU A 110 -7.36 8.42 19.97
N GLU A 111 -6.53 7.65 20.68
CA GLU A 111 -6.49 7.68 22.13
C GLU A 111 -6.06 9.06 22.66
N ARG A 112 -5.08 9.69 22.01
CA ARG A 112 -4.65 11.04 22.37
C ARG A 112 -5.75 12.07 22.15
N GLU A 113 -6.49 11.96 21.06
CA GLU A 113 -7.60 12.86 20.78
C GLU A 113 -8.71 12.74 21.81
N GLN A 114 -8.94 11.54 22.33
CA GLN A 114 -9.96 11.31 23.34
C GLN A 114 -9.59 11.83 24.72
N GLN A 115 -8.31 12.11 24.98
CA GLN A 115 -7.83 12.58 26.26
C GLN A 115 -7.87 14.11 26.40
N VAL A 116 -8.25 14.80 25.36
CA VAL A 116 -8.29 16.27 25.34
C VAL A 116 -9.59 16.81 25.87
#